data_b577c045b4e2a79dac783b2972ad2cfd
#
_entry.id   b577c045b4e2a79dac783b2972ad2cfd
#
_cell.length_a   1.000
_cell.length_b   1.000
_cell.length_c   1.000
_cell.angle_alpha   90.00
_cell.angle_beta   90.00
_cell.angle_gamma   90.00
#
_symmetry.space_group_name_H-M   'P 1'
#
loop_
_entity.id
_entity.type
_entity.pdbx_description
1 polymer ?
#
loop_
_entity_poly.entity_id
_entity_poly.type
_entity_poly.pdbx_seq_one_letter_code
_entity_poly.pdbx_strand_id
1 'polypeptide(L)'
;MTMKLNYKRVLLVGMAFFLISAFWQAYDAITPLILTNHFGLPQSVSGTIMSFDNILAVFMLPVFGALSDRVNTRYGKRTPFIFFGTIAAVIAFVCLTFIDNYQLSLLAAEGIPSLTAGTMSEEAFSLFVRETTLALTLKNPLPLIGFIATLLLVLISMATFRSPAVALMPDVTVKPLRSKANAIINLTGTAGGIIVLVLGMVFATSKKQYMHYTGYVLAVCGVMLFGFVLFLLTVREKKWAAEMEADTEKYGLGSSSDSKAADGGVKLSRPEMRSLLLILASVALWYVGYNSITSKYSVYATNILGFDFNFTLIIAQAAAIVSYIPVGIVASKIGRKKTILSGIVILASAFTAGFFVTPDTPELIMYPVFALAGIGWATINVNSFPMVVELARHGDTGKYTGYYYTASMSAQIVAPILSGFLYDSLGMRYVFFTFGALFVALSFLTMFFVKHGNSEVIEKKSALEQLDVD
;
A
#
# COMPACT_ATOMS: atom_id res chain seq x y z
N MET A 1 -34.45 -15.50 9.69
CA MET A 1 -33.17 -16.19 9.96
C MET A 1 -32.05 -15.18 9.74
N THR A 2 -31.25 -14.90 10.76
CA THR A 2 -30.12 -13.98 10.65
C THR A 2 -28.94 -14.68 9.95
N MET A 3 -28.51 -14.14 8.81
CA MET A 3 -27.29 -14.60 8.15
C MET A 3 -26.09 -14.40 9.08
N LYS A 4 -25.28 -15.46 9.29
CA LYS A 4 -24.07 -15.39 10.11
C LYS A 4 -22.83 -15.56 9.24
N LEU A 5 -21.84 -14.68 9.42
CA LEU A 5 -20.54 -14.80 8.77
C LEU A 5 -19.75 -15.97 9.36
N ASN A 6 -19.17 -16.79 8.51
CA ASN A 6 -18.22 -17.82 8.93
C ASN A 6 -16.82 -17.20 9.08
N TYR A 7 -16.52 -16.68 10.27
CA TYR A 7 -15.24 -16.00 10.59
C TYR A 7 -14.01 -16.86 10.27
N LYS A 8 -14.07 -18.19 10.55
CA LYS A 8 -12.96 -19.09 10.25
C LYS A 8 -12.67 -19.16 8.75
N ARG A 9 -13.73 -19.27 7.92
CA ARG A 9 -13.58 -19.30 6.45
C ARG A 9 -12.99 -17.99 5.93
N VAL A 10 -13.48 -16.85 6.42
CA VAL A 10 -13.00 -15.53 6.00
C VAL A 10 -11.53 -15.32 6.40
N LEU A 11 -11.14 -15.73 7.61
CA LEU A 11 -9.76 -15.67 8.06
C LEU A 11 -8.82 -16.48 7.14
N LEU A 12 -9.26 -17.69 6.75
CA LEU A 12 -8.50 -18.55 5.85
C LEU A 12 -8.38 -17.97 4.43
N VAL A 13 -9.44 -17.36 3.90
CA VAL A 13 -9.39 -16.58 2.64
C VAL A 13 -8.46 -15.37 2.80
N GLY A 14 -8.45 -14.74 3.98
CA GLY A 14 -7.55 -13.66 4.34
C GLY A 14 -6.06 -14.00 4.24
N MET A 15 -5.68 -15.29 4.24
CA MET A 15 -4.29 -15.70 4.01
C MET A 15 -3.77 -15.24 2.64
N ALA A 16 -4.62 -15.09 1.63
CA ALA A 16 -4.21 -14.51 0.35
C ALA A 16 -3.82 -13.02 0.49
N PHE A 17 -4.54 -12.27 1.34
CA PHE A 17 -4.19 -10.88 1.68
C PHE A 17 -2.94 -10.79 2.55
N PHE A 18 -2.74 -11.76 3.44
CA PHE A 18 -1.52 -11.90 4.22
C PHE A 18 -0.28 -12.00 3.32
N LEU A 19 -0.34 -12.84 2.26
CA LEU A 19 0.74 -12.97 1.28
C LEU A 19 1.03 -11.65 0.57
N ILE A 20 -0.03 -10.97 0.11
CA ILE A 20 0.10 -9.67 -0.57
C ILE A 20 0.79 -8.66 0.34
N SER A 21 0.30 -8.49 1.56
CA SER A 21 0.82 -7.48 2.48
C SER A 21 2.23 -7.81 2.98
N ALA A 22 2.54 -9.09 3.21
CA ALA A 22 3.89 -9.50 3.57
C ALA A 22 4.91 -9.17 2.47
N PHE A 23 4.56 -9.42 1.22
CA PHE A 23 5.44 -9.06 0.10
C PHE A 23 5.62 -7.55 -0.01
N TRP A 24 4.53 -6.77 -0.07
CA TRP A 24 4.62 -5.32 -0.26
C TRP A 24 5.37 -4.64 0.87
N GLN A 25 5.19 -5.10 2.10
CA GLN A 25 5.93 -4.56 3.24
C GLN A 25 7.44 -4.79 3.11
N ALA A 26 7.87 -5.98 2.66
CA ALA A 26 9.28 -6.24 2.42
C ALA A 26 9.83 -5.44 1.23
N TYR A 27 9.07 -5.38 0.13
CA TYR A 27 9.40 -4.61 -1.06
C TYR A 27 9.63 -3.13 -0.73
N ASP A 28 8.69 -2.50 -0.05
CA ASP A 28 8.77 -1.09 0.32
C ASP A 28 9.90 -0.80 1.35
N ALA A 29 10.21 -1.80 2.18
CA ALA A 29 11.27 -1.67 3.18
C ALA A 29 12.67 -1.67 2.56
N ILE A 30 12.98 -2.65 1.70
CA ILE A 30 14.37 -2.89 1.27
C ILE A 30 14.69 -2.42 -0.15
N THR A 31 13.72 -2.42 -1.09
CA THR A 31 13.99 -2.06 -2.48
C THR A 31 14.51 -0.63 -2.64
N PRO A 32 13.94 0.41 -1.99
CA PRO A 32 14.47 1.76 -2.05
C PRO A 32 15.89 1.86 -1.47
N LEU A 33 16.19 1.09 -0.40
CA LEU A 33 17.53 1.05 0.20
C LEU A 33 18.54 0.43 -0.76
N ILE A 34 18.22 -0.68 -1.40
CA ILE A 34 19.09 -1.33 -2.40
C ILE A 34 19.37 -0.39 -3.56
N LEU A 35 18.33 0.22 -4.15
CA LEU A 35 18.48 1.13 -5.26
C LEU A 35 19.35 2.35 -4.92
N THR A 36 19.20 2.88 -3.70
CA THR A 36 19.94 4.07 -3.25
C THR A 36 21.34 3.73 -2.77
N ASN A 37 21.51 2.71 -1.92
CA ASN A 37 22.77 2.44 -1.23
C ASN A 37 23.68 1.50 -2.04
N HIS A 38 23.12 0.45 -2.69
CA HIS A 38 23.94 -0.55 -3.39
C HIS A 38 24.18 -0.17 -4.86
N PHE A 39 23.25 0.54 -5.48
CA PHE A 39 23.41 1.01 -6.86
C PHE A 39 23.73 2.50 -6.97
N GLY A 40 23.64 3.27 -5.88
CA GLY A 40 23.94 4.70 -5.86
C GLY A 40 22.95 5.56 -6.66
N LEU A 41 21.77 5.04 -6.98
CA LEU A 41 20.81 5.73 -7.84
C LEU A 41 20.25 7.00 -7.17
N PRO A 42 20.08 8.09 -7.94
CA PRO A 42 19.35 9.27 -7.49
C PRO A 42 17.92 8.91 -7.03
N GLN A 43 17.36 9.72 -6.12
CA GLN A 43 16.02 9.48 -5.59
C GLN A 43 14.94 9.55 -6.67
N SER A 44 15.12 10.38 -7.69
CA SER A 44 14.27 10.48 -8.88
C SER A 44 14.22 9.17 -9.67
N VAL A 45 15.38 8.56 -9.94
CA VAL A 45 15.48 7.28 -10.66
C VAL A 45 14.92 6.15 -9.81
N SER A 46 15.32 6.06 -8.53
CA SER A 46 14.79 5.09 -7.59
C SER A 46 13.27 5.22 -7.42
N GLY A 47 12.73 6.45 -7.34
CA GLY A 47 11.30 6.72 -7.29
C GLY A 47 10.56 6.29 -8.56
N THR A 48 11.16 6.49 -9.73
CA THR A 48 10.61 6.02 -11.01
C THR A 48 10.54 4.49 -11.06
N ILE A 49 11.59 3.79 -10.62
CA ILE A 49 11.61 2.33 -10.56
C ILE A 49 10.54 1.83 -9.57
N MET A 50 10.42 2.46 -8.40
CA MET A 50 9.39 2.12 -7.40
C MET A 50 7.96 2.34 -7.93
N SER A 51 7.75 3.26 -8.87
CA SER A 51 6.43 3.50 -9.47
C SER A 51 6.01 2.42 -10.47
N PHE A 52 6.91 1.53 -10.90
CA PHE A 52 6.59 0.45 -11.84
C PHE A 52 5.53 -0.50 -11.31
N ASP A 53 5.45 -0.70 -10.00
CA ASP A 53 4.41 -1.52 -9.36
C ASP A 53 3.01 -0.99 -9.67
N ASN A 54 2.80 0.32 -9.48
CA ASN A 54 1.53 0.98 -9.73
C ASN A 54 1.23 1.12 -11.24
N ILE A 55 2.25 1.40 -12.06
CA ILE A 55 2.10 1.43 -13.52
C ILE A 55 1.65 0.05 -14.04
N LEU A 56 2.33 -1.02 -13.64
CA LEU A 56 1.96 -2.37 -14.02
C LEU A 56 0.59 -2.78 -13.48
N ALA A 57 0.26 -2.37 -12.25
CA ALA A 57 -1.03 -2.68 -11.63
C ALA A 57 -2.21 -2.14 -12.44
N VAL A 58 -2.12 -0.91 -12.97
CA VAL A 58 -3.17 -0.29 -13.80
C VAL A 58 -3.54 -1.18 -15.00
N PHE A 59 -2.56 -1.79 -15.65
CA PHE A 59 -2.78 -2.63 -16.83
C PHE A 59 -3.01 -4.10 -16.47
N MET A 60 -2.23 -4.64 -15.54
CA MET A 60 -2.19 -6.08 -15.28
C MET A 60 -3.33 -6.56 -14.38
N LEU A 61 -3.80 -5.76 -13.39
CA LEU A 61 -4.87 -6.19 -12.50
C LEU A 61 -6.18 -6.48 -13.24
N PRO A 62 -6.66 -5.63 -14.18
CA PRO A 62 -7.83 -5.94 -14.99
C PRO A 62 -7.63 -7.18 -15.88
N VAL A 63 -6.43 -7.33 -16.47
CA VAL A 63 -6.11 -8.48 -17.35
C VAL A 63 -6.17 -9.78 -16.57
N PHE A 64 -5.46 -9.89 -15.44
CA PHE A 64 -5.45 -11.11 -14.63
C PHE A 64 -6.78 -11.36 -13.90
N GLY A 65 -7.50 -10.30 -13.56
CA GLY A 65 -8.88 -10.40 -13.08
C GLY A 65 -9.76 -11.10 -14.11
N ALA A 66 -9.85 -10.52 -15.31
CA ALA A 66 -10.66 -11.08 -16.41
C ALA A 66 -10.20 -12.48 -16.88
N LEU A 67 -8.88 -12.73 -16.89
CA LEU A 67 -8.34 -14.03 -17.24
C LEU A 67 -8.74 -15.08 -16.21
N SER A 68 -8.68 -14.76 -14.91
CA SER A 68 -9.07 -15.67 -13.85
C SER A 68 -10.59 -15.96 -13.84
N ASP A 69 -11.42 -15.02 -14.32
CA ASP A 69 -12.88 -15.25 -14.47
C ASP A 69 -13.22 -16.32 -15.50
N ARG A 70 -12.38 -16.47 -16.55
CA ARG A 70 -12.58 -17.42 -17.64
C ARG A 70 -12.05 -18.82 -17.33
N VAL A 71 -11.21 -18.97 -16.32
CA VAL A 71 -10.62 -20.27 -15.95
C VAL A 71 -11.57 -21.01 -15.02
N ASN A 72 -11.77 -22.31 -15.26
CA ASN A 72 -12.52 -23.20 -14.40
C ASN A 72 -11.74 -24.50 -14.19
N THR A 73 -11.08 -24.60 -13.03
CA THR A 73 -10.29 -25.79 -12.66
C THR A 73 -10.95 -26.58 -11.54
N ARG A 74 -10.41 -27.77 -11.26
CA ARG A 74 -10.85 -28.57 -10.09
C ARG A 74 -10.63 -27.85 -8.75
N TYR A 75 -9.67 -26.92 -8.69
CA TYR A 75 -9.31 -26.15 -7.49
C TYR A 75 -10.08 -24.83 -7.35
N GLY A 76 -10.71 -24.36 -8.43
CA GLY A 76 -11.43 -23.09 -8.51
C GLY A 76 -10.93 -22.21 -9.67
N LYS A 77 -11.38 -20.97 -9.71
CA LYS A 77 -11.02 -19.96 -10.72
C LYS A 77 -9.75 -19.21 -10.31
N ARG A 78 -9.63 -18.86 -9.03
CA ARG A 78 -8.60 -17.96 -8.47
C ARG A 78 -7.36 -18.71 -7.98
N THR A 79 -7.56 -19.86 -7.35
CA THR A 79 -6.49 -20.67 -6.73
C THR A 79 -5.30 -20.95 -7.66
N PRO A 80 -5.47 -21.29 -8.95
CA PRO A 80 -4.32 -21.52 -9.85
C PRO A 80 -3.43 -20.27 -10.03
N PHE A 81 -4.05 -19.09 -10.16
CA PHE A 81 -3.29 -17.85 -10.31
C PHE A 81 -2.54 -17.50 -9.03
N ILE A 82 -3.19 -17.70 -7.85
CA ILE A 82 -2.55 -17.52 -6.55
C ILE A 82 -1.38 -18.49 -6.42
N PHE A 83 -1.53 -19.76 -6.88
CA PHE A 83 -0.47 -20.75 -6.83
C PHE A 83 0.75 -20.35 -7.66
N PHE A 84 0.57 -20.16 -8.97
CA PHE A 84 1.68 -19.85 -9.86
C PHE A 84 2.29 -18.48 -9.58
N GLY A 85 1.47 -17.46 -9.31
CA GLY A 85 1.94 -16.11 -9.00
C GLY A 85 2.77 -16.06 -7.72
N THR A 86 2.33 -16.73 -6.65
CA THR A 86 3.08 -16.78 -5.38
C THR A 86 4.42 -17.49 -5.55
N ILE A 87 4.45 -18.66 -6.18
CA ILE A 87 5.70 -19.41 -6.39
C ILE A 87 6.69 -18.62 -7.26
N ALA A 88 6.21 -18.05 -8.37
CA ALA A 88 7.04 -17.23 -9.24
C ALA A 88 7.57 -15.97 -8.51
N ALA A 89 6.73 -15.29 -7.71
CA ALA A 89 7.15 -14.14 -6.93
C ALA A 89 8.22 -14.49 -5.88
N VAL A 90 8.04 -15.58 -5.15
CA VAL A 90 9.03 -16.06 -4.16
C VAL A 90 10.37 -16.39 -4.82
N ILE A 91 10.37 -17.14 -5.90
CA ILE A 91 11.60 -17.49 -6.62
C ILE A 91 12.29 -16.23 -7.14
N ALA A 92 11.56 -15.36 -7.82
CA ALA A 92 12.12 -14.13 -8.39
C ALA A 92 12.63 -13.18 -7.29
N PHE A 93 11.94 -13.09 -6.14
CA PHE A 93 12.38 -12.25 -5.01
C PHE A 93 13.67 -12.76 -4.37
N VAL A 94 13.85 -14.08 -4.27
CA VAL A 94 15.12 -14.67 -3.85
C VAL A 94 16.22 -14.42 -4.89
N CYS A 95 15.94 -14.61 -6.19
CA CYS A 95 16.90 -14.31 -7.27
C CYS A 95 17.39 -12.86 -7.24
N LEU A 96 16.50 -11.92 -6.90
CA LEU A 96 16.84 -10.51 -6.77
C LEU A 96 17.98 -10.30 -5.76
N THR A 97 17.99 -11.05 -4.64
CA THR A 97 19.03 -10.92 -3.62
C THR A 97 20.40 -11.44 -4.08
N PHE A 98 20.45 -12.43 -4.97
CA PHE A 98 21.72 -12.89 -5.52
C PHE A 98 22.36 -11.84 -6.43
N ILE A 99 21.53 -11.12 -7.21
CA ILE A 99 22.02 -10.02 -8.05
C ILE A 99 22.50 -8.86 -7.17
N ASP A 100 21.77 -8.55 -6.11
CA ASP A 100 22.16 -7.56 -5.11
C ASP A 100 23.48 -7.93 -4.42
N ASN A 101 23.64 -9.18 -3.99
CA ASN A 101 24.89 -9.66 -3.41
C ASN A 101 26.08 -9.58 -4.39
N TYR A 102 25.84 -9.82 -5.67
CA TYR A 102 26.89 -9.63 -6.69
C TYR A 102 27.28 -8.16 -6.80
N GLN A 103 26.32 -7.24 -6.79
CA GLN A 103 26.61 -5.79 -6.74
C GLN A 103 27.42 -5.43 -5.49
N LEU A 104 27.03 -5.93 -4.30
CA LEU A 104 27.76 -5.70 -3.06
C LEU A 104 29.21 -6.24 -3.13
N SER A 105 29.45 -7.37 -3.81
CA SER A 105 30.80 -7.88 -4.01
C SER A 105 31.67 -6.96 -4.87
N LEU A 106 31.08 -6.30 -5.87
CA LEU A 106 31.78 -5.28 -6.67
C LEU A 106 32.11 -4.05 -5.85
N LEU A 107 31.16 -3.57 -5.01
CA LEU A 107 31.40 -2.45 -4.11
C LEU A 107 32.53 -2.75 -3.10
N ALA A 108 32.55 -3.98 -2.56
CA ALA A 108 33.58 -4.43 -1.62
C ALA A 108 34.96 -4.53 -2.29
N ALA A 109 35.01 -5.00 -3.55
CA ALA A 109 36.27 -5.09 -4.31
C ALA A 109 36.91 -3.71 -4.56
N GLU A 110 36.09 -2.67 -4.73
CA GLU A 110 36.54 -1.27 -4.88
C GLU A 110 36.69 -0.55 -3.52
N GLY A 111 36.48 -1.24 -2.39
CA GLY A 111 36.65 -0.68 -1.05
C GLY A 111 35.61 0.37 -0.63
N ILE A 112 34.51 0.51 -1.37
CA ILE A 112 33.49 1.53 -1.10
C ILE A 112 32.89 1.41 0.32
N PRO A 113 32.55 0.20 0.84
CA PRO A 113 32.02 0.05 2.19
C PRO A 113 33.01 0.45 3.31
N SER A 114 34.29 0.57 3.00
CA SER A 114 35.35 0.93 3.96
C SER A 114 35.75 2.41 3.89
N LEU A 115 35.13 3.20 3.01
CA LEU A 115 35.37 4.63 2.94
C LEU A 115 34.99 5.32 4.25
N THR A 116 35.78 6.32 4.65
CA THR A 116 35.57 7.11 5.86
C THR A 116 35.44 8.58 5.50
N ALA A 117 34.68 9.34 6.28
CA ALA A 117 34.40 10.75 6.01
C ALA A 117 35.67 11.66 6.05
N GLY A 118 36.70 11.26 6.82
CA GLY A 118 37.86 12.09 7.00
C GLY A 118 37.50 13.48 7.57
N THR A 119 37.81 14.54 6.82
CA THR A 119 37.45 15.94 7.15
C THR A 119 36.15 16.41 6.49
N MET A 120 35.46 15.59 5.72
CA MET A 120 34.21 15.95 5.05
C MET A 120 33.04 16.04 6.05
N SER A 121 32.09 16.93 5.78
CA SER A 121 30.81 16.89 6.48
C SER A 121 30.04 15.60 6.13
N GLU A 122 29.15 15.15 7.00
CA GLU A 122 28.36 13.94 6.76
C GLU A 122 27.56 14.02 5.43
N GLU A 123 27.01 15.19 5.12
CA GLU A 123 26.28 15.40 3.86
C GLU A 123 27.20 15.28 2.63
N ALA A 124 28.38 15.92 2.67
CA ALA A 124 29.36 15.85 1.59
C ALA A 124 29.90 14.41 1.42
N PHE A 125 30.12 13.71 2.51
CA PHE A 125 30.56 12.32 2.49
C PHE A 125 29.50 11.38 1.92
N SER A 126 28.25 11.51 2.34
CA SER A 126 27.15 10.69 1.82
C SER A 126 26.94 10.90 0.31
N LEU A 127 27.08 12.15 -0.16
CA LEU A 127 27.01 12.46 -1.58
C LEU A 127 28.20 11.84 -2.35
N PHE A 128 29.41 11.98 -1.85
CA PHE A 128 30.62 11.40 -2.43
C PHE A 128 30.52 9.87 -2.55
N VAL A 129 30.08 9.19 -1.51
CA VAL A 129 29.88 7.73 -1.51
C VAL A 129 28.83 7.33 -2.54
N ARG A 130 27.71 8.06 -2.60
CA ARG A 130 26.65 7.80 -3.59
C ARG A 130 27.14 7.99 -5.02
N GLU A 131 27.85 9.06 -5.31
CA GLU A 131 28.41 9.34 -6.65
C GLU A 131 29.44 8.29 -7.05
N THR A 132 30.32 7.88 -6.12
CA THR A 132 31.31 6.82 -6.36
C THR A 132 30.62 5.48 -6.65
N THR A 133 29.59 5.14 -5.86
CA THR A 133 28.77 3.93 -6.07
C THR A 133 28.07 3.97 -7.44
N LEU A 134 27.48 5.11 -7.80
CA LEU A 134 26.83 5.30 -9.10
C LEU A 134 27.82 5.16 -10.25
N ALA A 135 29.00 5.77 -10.13
CA ALA A 135 30.05 5.67 -11.15
C ALA A 135 30.48 4.21 -11.39
N LEU A 136 30.63 3.41 -10.31
CA LEU A 136 30.91 1.97 -10.42
C LEU A 136 29.75 1.21 -11.07
N THR A 137 28.51 1.52 -10.69
CA THR A 137 27.32 0.92 -11.27
C THR A 137 27.20 1.21 -12.76
N LEU A 138 27.51 2.44 -13.20
CA LEU A 138 27.50 2.82 -14.62
C LEU A 138 28.66 2.19 -15.41
N LYS A 139 29.83 1.99 -14.77
CA LYS A 139 30.96 1.26 -15.36
C LYS A 139 30.61 -0.23 -15.57
N ASN A 140 29.83 -0.83 -14.67
CA ASN A 140 29.38 -2.21 -14.72
C ASN A 140 27.84 -2.26 -14.63
N PRO A 141 27.09 -1.96 -15.70
CA PRO A 141 25.63 -1.82 -15.64
C PRO A 141 24.86 -3.15 -15.57
N LEU A 142 25.52 -4.28 -15.82
CA LEU A 142 24.88 -5.60 -15.89
C LEU A 142 24.10 -5.99 -14.62
N PRO A 143 24.64 -5.78 -13.39
CA PRO A 143 23.89 -6.04 -12.16
C PRO A 143 22.63 -5.18 -12.04
N LEU A 144 22.70 -3.89 -12.38
CA LEU A 144 21.54 -2.99 -12.34
C LEU A 144 20.46 -3.43 -13.36
N ILE A 145 20.87 -3.74 -14.58
CA ILE A 145 19.93 -4.23 -15.62
C ILE A 145 19.29 -5.54 -15.17
N GLY A 146 20.07 -6.49 -14.66
CA GLY A 146 19.60 -7.75 -14.11
C GLY A 146 18.64 -7.55 -12.93
N PHE A 147 18.97 -6.61 -12.01
CA PHE A 147 18.12 -6.26 -10.88
C PHE A 147 16.77 -5.72 -11.34
N ILE A 148 16.75 -4.75 -12.26
CA ILE A 148 15.51 -4.17 -12.79
C ILE A 148 14.69 -5.23 -13.54
N ALA A 149 15.32 -6.06 -14.37
CA ALA A 149 14.62 -7.12 -15.09
C ALA A 149 13.98 -8.15 -14.13
N THR A 150 14.73 -8.58 -13.11
CA THR A 150 14.21 -9.50 -12.08
C THR A 150 13.13 -8.83 -11.23
N LEU A 151 13.28 -7.55 -10.91
CA LEU A 151 12.28 -6.77 -10.19
C LEU A 151 10.96 -6.71 -10.99
N LEU A 152 11.01 -6.45 -12.30
CA LEU A 152 9.84 -6.48 -13.17
C LEU A 152 9.19 -7.87 -13.17
N LEU A 153 9.98 -8.95 -13.18
CA LEU A 153 9.46 -10.31 -13.08
C LEU A 153 8.74 -10.56 -11.76
N VAL A 154 9.29 -10.06 -10.64
CA VAL A 154 8.64 -10.08 -9.33
C VAL A 154 7.30 -9.35 -9.37
N LEU A 155 7.27 -8.13 -9.90
CA LEU A 155 6.06 -7.30 -9.97
C LEU A 155 4.98 -7.91 -10.87
N ILE A 156 5.35 -8.50 -12.00
CA ILE A 156 4.43 -9.22 -12.89
C ILE A 156 3.86 -10.46 -12.17
N SER A 157 4.71 -11.21 -11.47
CA SER A 157 4.28 -12.37 -10.68
C SER A 157 3.30 -11.97 -9.58
N MET A 158 3.57 -10.86 -8.89
CA MET A 158 2.66 -10.27 -7.90
C MET A 158 1.33 -9.84 -8.52
N ALA A 159 1.35 -9.18 -9.68
CA ALA A 159 0.13 -8.77 -10.37
C ALA A 159 -0.72 -9.98 -10.81
N THR A 160 -0.08 -11.09 -11.18
CA THR A 160 -0.74 -12.34 -11.59
C THR A 160 -1.64 -12.89 -10.47
N PHE A 161 -1.23 -12.83 -9.21
CA PHE A 161 -2.04 -13.40 -8.13
C PHE A 161 -2.84 -12.35 -7.35
N ARG A 162 -2.41 -11.09 -7.30
CA ARG A 162 -3.05 -10.04 -6.49
C ARG A 162 -4.53 -9.84 -6.85
N SER A 163 -4.84 -9.68 -8.16
CA SER A 163 -6.22 -9.47 -8.60
C SER A 163 -7.12 -10.69 -8.34
N PRO A 164 -6.74 -11.94 -8.67
CA PRO A 164 -7.49 -13.12 -8.28
C PRO A 164 -7.64 -13.30 -6.76
N ALA A 165 -6.62 -12.98 -5.99
CA ALA A 165 -6.68 -13.07 -4.52
C ALA A 165 -7.70 -12.10 -3.92
N VAL A 166 -7.75 -10.86 -4.43
CA VAL A 166 -8.76 -9.87 -4.01
C VAL A 166 -10.17 -10.31 -4.42
N ALA A 167 -10.33 -10.86 -5.63
CA ALA A 167 -11.62 -11.34 -6.12
C ALA A 167 -12.14 -12.61 -5.39
N LEU A 168 -11.27 -13.37 -4.73
CA LEU A 168 -11.64 -14.59 -4.04
C LEU A 168 -12.66 -14.35 -2.91
N MET A 169 -12.51 -13.26 -2.13
CA MET A 169 -13.42 -12.99 -1.02
C MET A 169 -14.87 -12.77 -1.47
N PRO A 170 -15.16 -11.89 -2.44
CA PRO A 170 -16.53 -11.75 -2.93
C PRO A 170 -17.07 -13.01 -3.65
N ASP A 171 -16.20 -13.85 -4.21
CA ASP A 171 -16.63 -15.11 -4.86
C ASP A 171 -17.10 -16.17 -3.86
N VAL A 172 -16.70 -16.07 -2.58
CA VAL A 172 -17.08 -17.05 -1.53
C VAL A 172 -17.91 -16.45 -0.39
N THR A 173 -18.37 -15.19 -0.55
CA THR A 173 -19.12 -14.47 0.49
C THR A 173 -20.34 -13.78 -0.10
N VAL A 174 -21.53 -14.03 0.50
CA VAL A 174 -22.79 -13.40 0.08
C VAL A 174 -22.74 -11.87 0.22
N LYS A 175 -23.37 -11.13 -0.70
CA LYS A 175 -23.33 -9.66 -0.78
C LYS A 175 -23.48 -8.94 0.57
N PRO A 176 -24.50 -9.23 1.44
CA PRO A 176 -24.68 -8.49 2.69
C PRO A 176 -23.59 -8.69 3.74
N LEU A 177 -22.74 -9.71 3.60
CA LEU A 177 -21.66 -10.03 4.55
C LEU A 177 -20.27 -9.66 4.04
N ARG A 178 -20.15 -9.16 2.79
CA ARG A 178 -18.86 -8.83 2.16
C ARG A 178 -18.08 -7.78 2.92
N SER A 179 -18.74 -6.77 3.43
CA SER A 179 -18.10 -5.71 4.18
C SER A 179 -17.44 -6.22 5.47
N LYS A 180 -18.17 -7.02 6.26
CA LYS A 180 -17.59 -7.66 7.46
C LYS A 180 -16.42 -8.60 7.09
N ALA A 181 -16.54 -9.33 5.98
CA ALA A 181 -15.48 -10.17 5.48
C ALA A 181 -14.26 -9.35 5.06
N ASN A 182 -14.46 -8.22 4.36
CA ASN A 182 -13.38 -7.31 3.94
C ASN A 182 -12.56 -6.78 5.12
N ALA A 183 -13.23 -6.38 6.20
CA ALA A 183 -12.53 -5.95 7.42
C ALA A 183 -11.59 -7.04 7.98
N ILE A 184 -12.03 -8.29 8.00
CA ILE A 184 -11.25 -9.42 8.53
C ILE A 184 -10.06 -9.74 7.62
N ILE A 185 -10.26 -9.77 6.28
CA ILE A 185 -9.17 -10.07 5.36
C ILE A 185 -8.10 -8.97 5.37
N ASN A 186 -8.50 -7.70 5.47
CA ASN A 186 -7.57 -6.59 5.60
C ASN A 186 -6.78 -6.67 6.92
N LEU A 187 -7.42 -7.01 8.03
CA LEU A 187 -6.74 -7.24 9.30
C LEU A 187 -5.72 -8.39 9.20
N THR A 188 -6.10 -9.50 8.53
CA THR A 188 -5.18 -10.61 8.26
C THR A 188 -4.00 -10.17 7.39
N GLY A 189 -4.25 -9.35 6.39
CA GLY A 189 -3.21 -8.74 5.57
C GLY A 189 -2.24 -7.88 6.40
N THR A 190 -2.77 -6.98 7.22
CA THR A 190 -1.95 -6.12 8.09
C THR A 190 -1.07 -6.94 9.04
N ALA A 191 -1.58 -8.07 9.56
CA ALA A 191 -0.77 -8.97 10.38
C ALA A 191 0.46 -9.50 9.60
N GLY A 192 0.31 -9.81 8.31
CA GLY A 192 1.43 -10.19 7.43
C GLY A 192 2.48 -9.08 7.33
N GLY A 193 2.05 -7.84 7.11
CA GLY A 193 2.94 -6.68 7.07
C GLY A 193 3.69 -6.46 8.40
N ILE A 194 3.00 -6.54 9.53
CA ILE A 194 3.62 -6.39 10.86
C ILE A 194 4.67 -7.48 11.11
N ILE A 195 4.39 -8.75 10.77
CA ILE A 195 5.36 -9.84 10.91
C ILE A 195 6.63 -9.55 10.11
N VAL A 196 6.50 -9.03 8.90
CA VAL A 196 7.64 -8.66 8.05
C VAL A 196 8.46 -7.50 8.65
N LEU A 197 7.83 -6.51 9.26
CA LEU A 197 8.52 -5.44 9.98
C LEU A 197 9.26 -5.97 11.22
N VAL A 198 8.65 -6.90 11.97
CA VAL A 198 9.33 -7.59 13.09
C VAL A 198 10.54 -8.36 12.59
N LEU A 199 10.43 -9.08 11.46
CA LEU A 199 11.61 -9.70 10.82
C LEU A 199 12.65 -8.65 10.43
N GLY A 200 12.24 -7.48 9.92
CA GLY A 200 13.14 -6.36 9.63
C GLY A 200 13.96 -5.92 10.85
N MET A 201 13.32 -5.86 12.03
CA MET A 201 14.03 -5.58 13.30
C MET A 201 14.99 -6.72 13.69
N VAL A 202 14.57 -7.98 13.58
CA VAL A 202 15.40 -9.15 13.90
C VAL A 202 16.65 -9.20 13.02
N PHE A 203 16.50 -8.95 11.73
CA PHE A 203 17.61 -8.91 10.77
C PHE A 203 18.35 -7.56 10.75
N ALA A 204 17.89 -6.58 11.52
CA ALA A 204 18.47 -5.23 11.61
C ALA A 204 18.59 -4.53 10.25
N THR A 205 17.54 -4.59 9.43
CA THR A 205 17.51 -4.04 8.06
C THR A 205 17.76 -2.54 7.97
N SER A 206 17.61 -1.80 9.07
CA SER A 206 17.83 -0.36 9.20
C SER A 206 19.21 0.03 9.73
N LYS A 207 20.05 -0.94 10.14
CA LYS A 207 21.29 -0.63 10.88
C LYS A 207 22.54 -0.59 10.01
N LYS A 208 22.54 -1.15 8.80
CA LYS A 208 23.71 -1.27 7.93
C LYS A 208 23.39 -0.78 6.52
N GLN A 209 24.16 0.15 6.03
CA GLN A 209 24.02 0.71 4.68
C GLN A 209 24.29 -0.34 3.59
N TYR A 210 25.30 -1.21 3.81
CA TYR A 210 25.70 -2.29 2.87
C TYR A 210 25.38 -3.65 3.52
N MET A 211 24.08 -4.00 3.53
CA MET A 211 23.59 -5.21 4.16
C MET A 211 23.25 -6.27 3.11
N HIS A 212 23.64 -7.54 3.37
CA HIS A 212 23.14 -8.67 2.61
C HIS A 212 21.70 -9.00 3.01
N TYR A 213 20.73 -8.67 2.16
CA TYR A 213 19.30 -8.88 2.46
C TYR A 213 18.83 -10.33 2.26
N THR A 214 19.68 -11.25 1.79
CA THR A 214 19.29 -12.65 1.50
C THR A 214 18.63 -13.35 2.69
N GLY A 215 19.19 -13.25 3.89
CA GLY A 215 18.62 -13.87 5.08
C GLY A 215 17.23 -13.34 5.43
N TYR A 216 17.06 -12.02 5.35
CA TYR A 216 15.78 -11.35 5.55
C TYR A 216 14.75 -11.79 4.51
N VAL A 217 15.10 -11.75 3.21
CA VAL A 217 14.20 -12.14 2.12
C VAL A 217 13.83 -13.62 2.22
N LEU A 218 14.76 -14.52 2.57
CA LEU A 218 14.45 -15.92 2.80
C LEU A 218 13.48 -16.12 3.97
N ALA A 219 13.62 -15.37 5.07
CA ALA A 219 12.68 -15.41 6.18
C ALA A 219 11.29 -14.92 5.78
N VAL A 220 11.20 -13.80 5.03
CA VAL A 220 9.94 -13.28 4.47
C VAL A 220 9.30 -14.31 3.52
N CYS A 221 10.07 -14.88 2.61
CA CYS A 221 9.62 -15.95 1.71
C CYS A 221 9.13 -17.18 2.49
N GLY A 222 9.81 -17.54 3.58
CA GLY A 222 9.38 -18.61 4.49
C GLY A 222 8.01 -18.33 5.11
N VAL A 223 7.79 -17.12 5.61
CA VAL A 223 6.48 -16.66 6.12
C VAL A 223 5.41 -16.68 5.03
N MET A 224 5.75 -16.20 3.82
CA MET A 224 4.84 -16.27 2.67
C MET A 224 4.49 -17.71 2.32
N LEU A 225 5.49 -18.59 2.19
CA LEU A 225 5.26 -20.00 1.87
C LEU A 225 4.44 -20.72 2.94
N PHE A 226 4.67 -20.41 4.23
CA PHE A 226 3.84 -20.94 5.32
C PHE A 226 2.37 -20.53 5.16
N GLY A 227 2.11 -19.23 4.97
CA GLY A 227 0.74 -18.73 4.72
C GLY A 227 0.12 -19.33 3.46
N PHE A 228 0.92 -19.52 2.41
CA PHE A 228 0.51 -20.13 1.16
C PHE A 228 0.14 -21.61 1.30
N VAL A 229 0.96 -22.40 1.99
CA VAL A 229 0.65 -23.81 2.29
C VAL A 229 -0.63 -23.92 3.13
N LEU A 230 -0.77 -23.07 4.15
CA LEU A 230 -1.99 -23.01 4.94
C LEU A 230 -3.22 -22.67 4.08
N PHE A 231 -3.10 -21.70 3.17
CA PHE A 231 -4.14 -21.37 2.20
C PHE A 231 -4.52 -22.59 1.34
N LEU A 232 -3.55 -23.26 0.72
CA LEU A 232 -3.80 -24.41 -0.16
C LEU A 232 -4.45 -25.60 0.57
N LEU A 233 -4.04 -25.85 1.81
CA LEU A 233 -4.58 -26.97 2.61
C LEU A 233 -6.01 -26.71 3.12
N THR A 234 -6.37 -25.46 3.31
CA THR A 234 -7.62 -25.11 4.03
C THR A 234 -8.69 -24.48 3.15
N VAL A 235 -8.32 -23.70 2.13
CA VAL A 235 -9.27 -23.00 1.26
C VAL A 235 -9.79 -23.96 0.19
N ARG A 236 -11.12 -24.10 0.15
CA ARG A 236 -11.84 -24.92 -0.83
C ARG A 236 -12.72 -24.03 -1.70
N GLU A 237 -12.06 -23.22 -2.55
CA GLU A 237 -12.72 -22.20 -3.38
C GLU A 237 -13.97 -22.71 -4.06
N LYS A 238 -13.87 -23.79 -4.87
CA LYS A 238 -14.99 -24.31 -5.66
C LYS A 238 -16.20 -24.72 -4.79
N LYS A 239 -15.94 -25.38 -3.65
CA LYS A 239 -16.99 -25.77 -2.71
C LYS A 239 -17.64 -24.54 -2.08
N TRP A 240 -16.84 -23.58 -1.65
CA TRP A 240 -17.35 -22.40 -0.95
C TRP A 240 -18.06 -21.43 -1.89
N ALA A 241 -17.66 -21.35 -3.16
CA ALA A 241 -18.37 -20.60 -4.18
C ALA A 241 -19.76 -21.21 -4.47
N ALA A 242 -19.85 -22.54 -4.63
CA ALA A 242 -21.13 -23.22 -4.80
C ALA A 242 -22.07 -23.04 -3.58
N GLU A 243 -21.54 -23.11 -2.36
CA GLU A 243 -22.30 -22.83 -1.14
C GLU A 243 -22.80 -21.37 -1.10
N MET A 244 -21.98 -20.42 -1.53
CA MET A 244 -22.36 -19.00 -1.61
C MET A 244 -23.47 -18.77 -2.65
N GLU A 245 -23.40 -19.42 -3.81
CA GLU A 245 -24.47 -19.38 -4.83
C GLU A 245 -25.78 -19.95 -4.28
N ALA A 246 -25.75 -21.12 -3.64
CA ALA A 246 -26.93 -21.74 -3.01
C ALA A 246 -27.54 -20.86 -1.90
N ASP A 247 -26.69 -20.23 -1.06
CA ASP A 247 -27.15 -19.28 -0.06
C ASP A 247 -27.76 -18.02 -0.71
N THR A 248 -27.18 -17.54 -1.81
CA THR A 248 -27.66 -16.37 -2.56
C THR A 248 -29.07 -16.66 -3.12
N GLU A 249 -29.31 -17.86 -3.68
CA GLU A 249 -30.60 -18.28 -4.17
C GLU A 249 -31.60 -18.46 -3.00
N LYS A 250 -31.20 -19.17 -1.94
CA LYS A 250 -32.01 -19.43 -0.76
C LYS A 250 -32.54 -18.17 -0.08
N TYR A 251 -31.75 -17.10 -0.04
CA TYR A 251 -32.12 -15.82 0.55
C TYR A 251 -32.67 -14.81 -0.45
N GLY A 252 -32.87 -15.18 -1.72
CA GLY A 252 -33.45 -14.33 -2.76
C GLY A 252 -32.56 -13.11 -3.12
N LEU A 253 -31.25 -13.22 -2.91
CA LEU A 253 -30.32 -12.12 -3.12
C LEU A 253 -29.83 -12.00 -4.58
N GLY A 254 -30.26 -12.93 -5.46
CA GLY A 254 -29.76 -13.10 -6.83
C GLY A 254 -30.49 -12.32 -7.92
N SER A 255 -31.55 -11.58 -7.65
CA SER A 255 -32.45 -11.17 -8.75
C SER A 255 -32.84 -9.70 -8.84
N SER A 256 -32.20 -8.75 -8.15
CA SER A 256 -32.75 -7.39 -8.19
C SER A 256 -31.85 -6.23 -8.58
N SER A 257 -30.57 -6.43 -8.96
CA SER A 257 -29.77 -5.26 -9.29
C SER A 257 -28.90 -5.30 -10.57
N ASP A 258 -28.68 -6.46 -11.19
CA ASP A 258 -27.76 -6.53 -12.34
C ASP A 258 -28.45 -6.52 -13.74
N SER A 259 -29.78 -6.50 -13.81
CA SER A 259 -30.51 -6.61 -15.09
C SER A 259 -31.20 -5.34 -15.59
N LYS A 260 -30.97 -4.19 -14.97
CA LYS A 260 -31.37 -2.90 -15.53
C LYS A 260 -30.26 -1.85 -15.36
N ALA A 261 -29.15 -2.05 -16.05
CA ALA A 261 -28.42 -0.90 -16.60
C ALA A 261 -29.37 -0.26 -17.66
N ALA A 262 -30.38 0.45 -17.20
CA ALA A 262 -31.19 1.27 -18.08
C ALA A 262 -30.30 2.41 -18.54
N ASP A 263 -30.01 2.40 -19.81
CA ASP A 263 -29.46 3.47 -20.62
C ASP A 263 -30.24 4.77 -20.30
N GLY A 264 -29.63 5.66 -19.53
CA GLY A 264 -30.27 6.88 -19.06
C GLY A 264 -29.68 7.40 -17.74
N GLY A 265 -28.34 7.35 -17.58
CA GLY A 265 -27.70 7.91 -16.40
C GLY A 265 -28.06 9.37 -16.19
N VAL A 266 -28.80 9.69 -15.14
CA VAL A 266 -29.11 11.07 -14.74
C VAL A 266 -27.77 11.77 -14.48
N LYS A 267 -27.39 12.69 -15.35
CA LYS A 267 -26.15 13.47 -15.24
C LYS A 267 -26.15 14.22 -13.89
N LEU A 268 -24.99 14.23 -13.23
CA LEU A 268 -24.79 15.08 -12.06
C LEU A 268 -25.08 16.55 -12.42
N SER A 269 -25.69 17.25 -11.50
CA SER A 269 -25.81 18.72 -11.60
C SER A 269 -24.40 19.36 -11.57
N ARG A 270 -24.28 20.57 -12.09
CA ARG A 270 -22.98 21.29 -12.06
C ARG A 270 -22.38 21.42 -10.65
N PRO A 271 -23.15 21.69 -9.58
CA PRO A 271 -22.61 21.73 -8.21
C PRO A 271 -22.15 20.36 -7.69
N GLU A 272 -22.86 19.27 -8.01
CA GLU A 272 -22.45 17.90 -7.64
C GLU A 272 -21.19 17.49 -8.38
N MET A 273 -21.08 17.76 -9.68
CA MET A 273 -19.87 17.52 -10.48
C MET A 273 -18.67 18.28 -9.92
N ARG A 274 -18.86 19.56 -9.52
CA ARG A 274 -17.82 20.34 -8.86
C ARG A 274 -17.38 19.69 -7.54
N SER A 275 -18.33 19.21 -6.73
CA SER A 275 -18.01 18.51 -5.48
C SER A 275 -17.24 17.22 -5.74
N LEU A 276 -17.64 16.41 -6.74
CA LEU A 276 -16.92 15.22 -7.17
C LEU A 276 -15.46 15.53 -7.55
N LEU A 277 -15.25 16.51 -8.42
CA LEU A 277 -13.91 16.92 -8.86
C LEU A 277 -13.05 17.42 -7.68
N LEU A 278 -13.63 18.16 -6.73
CA LEU A 278 -12.93 18.62 -5.53
C LEU A 278 -12.57 17.46 -4.60
N ILE A 279 -13.44 16.45 -4.44
CA ILE A 279 -13.15 15.24 -3.66
C ILE A 279 -12.00 14.46 -4.33
N LEU A 280 -12.08 14.21 -5.65
CA LEU A 280 -11.04 13.48 -6.37
C LEU A 280 -9.71 14.24 -6.37
N ALA A 281 -9.72 15.55 -6.48
CA ALA A 281 -8.53 16.38 -6.32
C ALA A 281 -7.95 16.27 -4.91
N SER A 282 -8.79 16.30 -3.87
CA SER A 282 -8.36 16.09 -2.49
C SER A 282 -7.74 14.70 -2.31
N VAL A 283 -8.37 13.65 -2.86
CA VAL A 283 -7.84 12.28 -2.85
C VAL A 283 -6.46 12.25 -3.52
N ALA A 284 -6.30 12.79 -4.71
CA ALA A 284 -5.01 12.81 -5.39
C ALA A 284 -3.94 13.55 -4.57
N LEU A 285 -4.26 14.72 -4.02
CA LEU A 285 -3.32 15.54 -3.25
C LEU A 285 -2.83 14.82 -1.97
N TRP A 286 -3.73 14.28 -1.15
CA TRP A 286 -3.28 13.61 0.07
C TRP A 286 -2.60 12.26 -0.22
N TYR A 287 -2.97 11.55 -1.32
CA TYR A 287 -2.22 10.38 -1.77
C TYR A 287 -0.81 10.76 -2.25
N VAL A 288 -0.63 11.87 -2.96
CA VAL A 288 0.70 12.38 -3.32
C VAL A 288 1.52 12.67 -2.06
N GLY A 289 0.96 13.40 -1.09
CA GLY A 289 1.66 13.73 0.14
C GLY A 289 2.03 12.50 0.98
N TYR A 290 1.11 11.56 1.13
CA TYR A 290 1.35 10.33 1.89
C TYR A 290 2.37 9.41 1.21
N ASN A 291 2.20 9.14 -0.10
CA ASN A 291 3.08 8.22 -0.83
C ASN A 291 4.48 8.78 -1.06
N SER A 292 4.66 10.09 -1.09
CA SER A 292 6.01 10.68 -1.12
C SER A 292 6.83 10.29 0.11
N ILE A 293 6.17 10.16 1.26
CA ILE A 293 6.82 9.75 2.51
C ILE A 293 6.96 8.23 2.56
N THR A 294 5.88 7.48 2.38
CA THR A 294 5.90 6.02 2.60
C THR A 294 6.82 5.29 1.64
N SER A 295 6.93 5.72 0.37
CA SER A 295 7.79 5.10 -0.64
C SER A 295 9.29 5.27 -0.39
N LYS A 296 9.71 6.21 0.46
CA LYS A 296 11.11 6.56 0.71
C LYS A 296 11.47 6.63 2.20
N TYR A 297 10.52 6.29 3.07
CA TYR A 297 10.75 6.41 4.51
C TYR A 297 11.90 5.52 5.01
N SER A 298 12.06 4.32 4.46
CA SER A 298 13.18 3.45 4.82
C SER A 298 14.54 4.11 4.53
N VAL A 299 14.67 4.77 3.37
CA VAL A 299 15.89 5.51 3.00
C VAL A 299 16.08 6.73 3.90
N TYR A 300 15.02 7.51 4.15
CA TYR A 300 15.10 8.70 4.99
C TYR A 300 15.47 8.34 6.43
N ALA A 301 14.80 7.37 7.02
CA ALA A 301 15.05 6.95 8.38
C ALA A 301 16.47 6.37 8.56
N THR A 302 16.93 5.52 7.63
CA THR A 302 18.24 4.87 7.73
C THR A 302 19.39 5.82 7.40
N ASN A 303 19.28 6.56 6.29
CA ASN A 303 20.43 7.32 5.76
C ASN A 303 20.49 8.76 6.29
N ILE A 304 19.34 9.35 6.68
CA ILE A 304 19.29 10.75 7.14
C ILE A 304 19.16 10.84 8.67
N LEU A 305 18.31 9.99 9.29
CA LEU A 305 18.10 10.05 10.73
C LEU A 305 18.90 9.02 11.53
N GLY A 306 19.32 7.90 10.92
CA GLY A 306 19.93 6.78 11.63
C GLY A 306 18.97 5.97 12.50
N PHE A 307 17.66 6.02 12.23
CA PHE A 307 16.59 5.42 13.04
C PHE A 307 16.10 4.08 12.46
N ASP A 308 15.44 3.28 13.32
CA ASP A 308 14.79 2.04 12.89
C ASP A 308 13.40 2.32 12.30
N PHE A 309 13.30 2.30 10.95
CA PHE A 309 12.03 2.50 10.27
C PHE A 309 11.01 1.38 10.54
N ASN A 310 11.44 0.17 10.89
CA ASN A 310 10.53 -0.95 11.09
C ASN A 310 9.60 -0.69 12.29
N PHE A 311 10.17 -0.25 13.41
CA PHE A 311 9.40 -0.03 14.63
C PHE A 311 8.42 1.14 14.49
N THR A 312 8.84 2.24 13.88
CA THR A 312 7.97 3.40 13.62
C THR A 312 6.80 3.04 12.69
N LEU A 313 7.02 2.20 11.66
CA LEU A 313 5.97 1.71 10.79
C LEU A 313 4.99 0.76 11.52
N ILE A 314 5.49 -0.09 12.43
CA ILE A 314 4.60 -0.91 13.29
C ILE A 314 3.67 -0.02 14.10
N ILE A 315 4.20 1.04 14.72
CA ILE A 315 3.41 2.00 15.49
C ILE A 315 2.34 2.66 14.61
N ALA A 316 2.70 3.11 13.41
CA ALA A 316 1.74 3.72 12.48
C ALA A 316 0.61 2.75 12.10
N GLN A 317 0.96 1.49 11.74
CA GLN A 317 -0.02 0.47 11.38
C GLN A 317 -0.92 0.09 12.57
N ALA A 318 -0.35 -0.09 13.75
CA ALA A 318 -1.12 -0.38 14.97
C ALA A 318 -2.09 0.75 15.32
N ALA A 319 -1.62 2.00 15.26
CA ALA A 319 -2.44 3.18 15.51
C ALA A 319 -3.58 3.31 14.47
N ALA A 320 -3.31 3.02 13.20
CA ALA A 320 -4.33 3.01 12.16
C ALA A 320 -5.42 1.97 12.44
N ILE A 321 -5.03 0.72 12.77
CA ILE A 321 -5.98 -0.37 13.08
C ILE A 321 -6.88 0.00 14.26
N VAL A 322 -6.29 0.47 15.36
CA VAL A 322 -7.03 0.86 16.56
C VAL A 322 -7.99 2.01 16.27
N SER A 323 -7.63 2.88 15.33
CA SER A 323 -8.41 4.07 14.98
C SER A 323 -9.62 3.78 14.08
N TYR A 324 -9.66 2.67 13.34
CA TYR A 324 -10.76 2.39 12.41
C TYR A 324 -12.14 2.41 13.08
N ILE A 325 -12.29 1.78 14.25
CA ILE A 325 -13.57 1.74 14.96
C ILE A 325 -13.98 3.12 15.51
N PRO A 326 -13.14 3.83 16.30
CA PRO A 326 -13.46 5.17 16.75
C PRO A 326 -13.78 6.14 15.62
N VAL A 327 -13.01 6.09 14.53
CA VAL A 327 -13.19 6.96 13.37
C VAL A 327 -14.54 6.72 12.70
N GLY A 328 -14.97 5.46 12.54
CA GLY A 328 -16.30 5.13 12.02
C GLY A 328 -17.43 5.72 12.88
N ILE A 329 -17.29 5.61 14.22
CA ILE A 329 -18.25 6.20 15.18
C ILE A 329 -18.27 7.73 15.07
N VAL A 330 -17.11 8.37 14.99
CA VAL A 330 -17.01 9.83 14.84
C VAL A 330 -17.64 10.28 13.51
N ALA A 331 -17.33 9.58 12.40
CA ALA A 331 -17.86 9.89 11.08
C ALA A 331 -19.41 9.80 11.03
N SER A 332 -20.00 8.85 11.74
CA SER A 332 -21.47 8.73 11.84
C SER A 332 -22.12 9.87 12.63
N LYS A 333 -21.39 10.53 13.56
CA LYS A 333 -21.91 11.63 14.38
C LYS A 333 -21.71 13.02 13.78
N ILE A 334 -20.54 13.28 13.19
CA ILE A 334 -20.17 14.63 12.70
C ILE A 334 -20.17 14.74 11.17
N GLY A 335 -20.37 13.62 10.48
CA GLY A 335 -20.36 13.51 9.03
C GLY A 335 -18.95 13.26 8.46
N ARG A 336 -18.91 12.63 7.28
CA ARG A 336 -17.64 12.19 6.63
C ARG A 336 -16.72 13.35 6.27
N LYS A 337 -17.26 14.43 5.72
CA LYS A 337 -16.45 15.61 5.35
C LYS A 337 -15.65 16.16 6.52
N LYS A 338 -16.31 16.39 7.68
CA LYS A 338 -15.63 16.93 8.87
C LYS A 338 -14.59 15.95 9.40
N THR A 339 -14.89 14.65 9.34
CA THR A 339 -13.96 13.59 9.75
C THR A 339 -12.73 13.55 8.84
N ILE A 340 -12.90 13.63 7.53
CA ILE A 340 -11.77 13.72 6.58
C ILE A 340 -10.93 14.97 6.84
N LEU A 341 -11.56 16.14 7.02
CA LEU A 341 -10.83 17.37 7.32
C LEU A 341 -10.01 17.26 8.61
N SER A 342 -10.57 16.64 9.68
CA SER A 342 -9.80 16.40 10.91
C SER A 342 -8.63 15.43 10.67
N GLY A 343 -8.83 14.38 9.87
CA GLY A 343 -7.77 13.45 9.50
C GLY A 343 -6.65 14.11 8.70
N ILE A 344 -6.99 15.00 7.77
CA ILE A 344 -6.01 15.79 7.01
C ILE A 344 -5.19 16.69 7.95
N VAL A 345 -5.84 17.37 8.91
CA VAL A 345 -5.12 18.19 9.90
C VAL A 345 -4.18 17.35 10.75
N ILE A 346 -4.64 16.19 11.25
CA ILE A 346 -3.80 15.27 12.04
C ILE A 346 -2.59 14.82 11.22
N LEU A 347 -2.80 14.38 9.99
CA LEU A 347 -1.73 13.88 9.12
C LEU A 347 -0.73 14.98 8.74
N ALA A 348 -1.22 16.18 8.37
CA ALA A 348 -0.37 17.33 8.08
C ALA A 348 0.45 17.76 9.29
N SER A 349 -0.16 17.76 10.49
CA SER A 349 0.53 18.08 11.75
C SER A 349 1.60 17.05 12.08
N ALA A 350 1.33 15.75 11.86
CA ALA A 350 2.31 14.70 12.06
C ALA A 350 3.52 14.89 11.13
N PHE A 351 3.30 15.15 9.84
CA PHE A 351 4.39 15.40 8.89
C PHE A 351 5.14 16.70 9.20
N THR A 352 4.45 17.75 9.61
CA THR A 352 5.10 18.98 10.06
C THR A 352 5.95 18.75 11.31
N ALA A 353 5.49 17.97 12.25
CA ALA A 353 6.29 17.60 13.44
C ALA A 353 7.52 16.76 13.05
N GLY A 354 7.37 15.83 12.10
CA GLY A 354 8.48 15.02 11.59
C GLY A 354 9.61 15.84 10.97
N PHE A 355 9.31 17.01 10.40
CA PHE A 355 10.32 17.91 9.85
C PHE A 355 11.34 18.39 10.89
N PHE A 356 10.91 18.60 12.14
CA PHE A 356 11.78 19.07 13.20
C PHE A 356 12.65 17.97 13.84
N VAL A 357 12.39 16.70 13.51
CA VAL A 357 13.21 15.59 13.99
C VAL A 357 14.55 15.56 13.24
N THR A 358 15.65 15.52 13.97
CA THR A 358 17.02 15.49 13.47
C THR A 358 17.72 14.21 13.93
N PRO A 359 18.90 13.86 13.38
CA PRO A 359 19.71 12.72 13.86
C PRO A 359 20.02 12.78 15.36
N ASP A 360 20.16 13.98 15.93
CA ASP A 360 20.43 14.20 17.35
C ASP A 360 19.18 14.07 18.23
N THR A 361 18.00 14.01 17.62
CA THR A 361 16.73 13.88 18.34
C THR A 361 16.55 12.42 18.80
N PRO A 362 16.13 12.16 20.06
CA PRO A 362 15.84 10.79 20.48
C PRO A 362 14.78 10.14 19.58
N GLU A 363 15.05 8.92 19.09
CA GLU A 363 14.14 8.18 18.20
C GLU A 363 12.72 8.05 18.75
N LEU A 364 12.59 8.03 20.08
CA LEU A 364 11.30 7.97 20.80
C LEU A 364 10.31 9.07 20.36
N ILE A 365 10.80 10.23 19.94
CA ILE A 365 9.96 11.36 19.47
C ILE A 365 9.28 11.03 18.14
N MET A 366 9.86 10.14 17.35
CA MET A 366 9.25 9.69 16.09
C MET A 366 8.02 8.80 16.31
N TYR A 367 7.91 8.14 17.45
CA TYR A 367 6.80 7.21 17.73
C TYR A 367 5.43 7.91 17.78
N PRO A 368 5.22 9.01 18.53
CA PRO A 368 3.96 9.74 18.48
C PRO A 368 3.71 10.38 17.11
N VAL A 369 4.73 10.79 16.38
CA VAL A 369 4.59 11.32 15.01
C VAL A 369 3.99 10.26 14.10
N PHE A 370 4.51 9.03 14.13
CA PHE A 370 3.99 7.94 13.30
C PHE A 370 2.65 7.39 13.80
N ALA A 371 2.40 7.41 15.11
CA ALA A 371 1.07 7.11 15.63
C ALA A 371 0.01 8.11 15.11
N LEU A 372 0.30 9.41 15.15
CA LEU A 372 -0.57 10.43 14.57
C LEU A 372 -0.74 10.29 13.06
N ALA A 373 0.34 9.97 12.33
CA ALA A 373 0.27 9.72 10.90
C ALA A 373 -0.65 8.53 10.58
N GLY A 374 -0.56 7.43 11.35
CA GLY A 374 -1.44 6.27 11.22
C GLY A 374 -2.92 6.61 11.51
N ILE A 375 -3.19 7.37 12.58
CA ILE A 375 -4.54 7.85 12.92
C ILE A 375 -5.09 8.75 11.80
N GLY A 376 -4.29 9.71 11.34
CA GLY A 376 -4.67 10.63 10.26
C GLY A 376 -5.00 9.89 8.97
N TRP A 377 -4.13 8.96 8.57
CA TRP A 377 -4.34 8.08 7.41
C TRP A 377 -5.64 7.29 7.53
N ALA A 378 -5.86 6.58 8.64
CA ALA A 378 -7.07 5.80 8.88
C ALA A 378 -8.33 6.68 8.81
N THR A 379 -8.27 7.87 9.41
CA THR A 379 -9.39 8.82 9.44
C THR A 379 -9.79 9.30 8.05
N ILE A 380 -8.82 9.53 7.16
CA ILE A 380 -9.08 9.93 5.79
C ILE A 380 -9.58 8.73 4.98
N ASN A 381 -8.85 7.61 5.01
CA ASN A 381 -9.02 6.48 4.10
C ASN A 381 -10.39 5.81 4.26
N VAL A 382 -10.84 5.59 5.51
CA VAL A 382 -12.15 4.97 5.80
C VAL A 382 -13.32 5.78 5.24
N ASN A 383 -13.18 7.10 5.15
CA ASN A 383 -14.28 7.99 4.80
C ASN A 383 -14.26 8.48 3.34
N SER A 384 -13.09 8.47 2.68
CA SER A 384 -12.92 9.08 1.36
C SER A 384 -13.59 8.31 0.22
N PHE A 385 -13.42 6.99 0.18
CA PHE A 385 -14.04 6.14 -0.84
C PHE A 385 -15.58 6.17 -0.76
N PRO A 386 -16.21 5.92 0.42
CA PRO A 386 -17.65 6.02 0.55
C PRO A 386 -18.21 7.39 0.15
N MET A 387 -17.48 8.49 0.44
CA MET A 387 -17.90 9.83 0.07
C MET A 387 -18.00 10.05 -1.44
N VAL A 388 -17.15 9.40 -2.24
CA VAL A 388 -17.22 9.42 -3.71
C VAL A 388 -18.39 8.58 -4.21
N VAL A 389 -18.56 7.37 -3.65
CA VAL A 389 -19.60 6.43 -4.08
C VAL A 389 -21.00 6.94 -3.72
N GLU A 390 -21.17 7.71 -2.65
CA GLU A 390 -22.46 8.33 -2.28
C GLU A 390 -22.97 9.36 -3.28
N LEU A 391 -22.09 9.93 -4.11
CA LEU A 391 -22.48 10.78 -5.24
C LEU A 391 -23.01 9.95 -6.42
N ALA A 392 -22.78 8.64 -6.44
CA ALA A 392 -23.29 7.77 -7.47
C ALA A 392 -24.81 7.62 -7.35
N ARG A 393 -25.53 7.87 -8.43
CA ARG A 393 -26.96 7.57 -8.54
C ARG A 393 -27.15 6.13 -9.00
N HIS A 394 -28.37 5.59 -8.86
CA HIS A 394 -28.70 4.19 -9.14
C HIS A 394 -28.01 3.64 -10.42
N GLY A 395 -27.13 2.67 -10.27
CA GLY A 395 -26.44 1.95 -11.35
C GLY A 395 -25.00 2.42 -11.66
N ASP A 396 -24.56 3.58 -11.20
CA ASP A 396 -23.26 4.19 -11.60
C ASP A 396 -22.11 3.94 -10.57
N THR A 397 -22.33 3.15 -9.55
CA THR A 397 -21.33 2.90 -8.47
C THR A 397 -19.96 2.47 -9.01
N GLY A 398 -19.92 1.58 -10.00
CA GLY A 398 -18.67 1.13 -10.62
C GLY A 398 -17.88 2.26 -11.30
N LYS A 399 -18.57 3.21 -11.92
CA LYS A 399 -17.94 4.38 -12.57
C LYS A 399 -17.27 5.30 -11.54
N TYR A 400 -17.94 5.57 -10.41
CA TYR A 400 -17.40 6.43 -9.34
C TYR A 400 -16.27 5.74 -8.59
N THR A 401 -16.37 4.42 -8.38
CA THR A 401 -15.27 3.58 -7.91
C THR A 401 -14.05 3.70 -8.84
N GLY A 402 -14.28 3.63 -10.16
CA GLY A 402 -13.22 3.85 -11.16
C GLY A 402 -12.56 5.21 -11.04
N TYR A 403 -13.34 6.29 -10.87
CA TYR A 403 -12.79 7.63 -10.68
C TYR A 403 -11.93 7.76 -9.42
N TYR A 404 -12.36 7.16 -8.30
CA TYR A 404 -11.58 7.15 -7.06
C TYR A 404 -10.23 6.45 -7.25
N TYR A 405 -10.24 5.23 -7.80
CA TYR A 405 -9.00 4.48 -8.03
C TYR A 405 -8.11 5.12 -9.08
N THR A 406 -8.67 5.74 -10.13
CA THR A 406 -7.86 6.51 -11.09
C THR A 406 -7.15 7.66 -10.40
N ALA A 407 -7.83 8.45 -9.57
CA ALA A 407 -7.20 9.55 -8.85
C ALA A 407 -6.12 9.07 -7.87
N SER A 408 -6.40 8.03 -7.07
CA SER A 408 -5.46 7.51 -6.08
C SER A 408 -4.25 6.82 -6.73
N MET A 409 -4.44 5.99 -7.77
CA MET A 409 -3.35 5.30 -8.45
C MET A 409 -2.46 6.26 -9.25
N SER A 410 -3.05 7.25 -9.92
CA SER A 410 -2.27 8.29 -10.60
C SER A 410 -1.38 9.05 -9.60
N ALA A 411 -1.90 9.36 -8.42
CA ALA A 411 -1.14 9.99 -7.36
C ALA A 411 0.00 9.10 -6.85
N GLN A 412 -0.23 7.79 -6.70
CA GLN A 412 0.79 6.82 -6.28
C GLN A 412 1.91 6.65 -7.32
N ILE A 413 1.61 6.82 -8.62
CA ILE A 413 2.63 6.82 -9.68
C ILE A 413 3.45 8.12 -9.64
N VAL A 414 2.77 9.27 -9.54
CA VAL A 414 3.41 10.59 -9.63
C VAL A 414 4.22 10.92 -8.37
N ALA A 415 3.76 10.50 -7.19
CA ALA A 415 4.35 10.89 -5.91
C ALA A 415 5.83 10.50 -5.77
N PRO A 416 6.25 9.24 -5.97
CA PRO A 416 7.67 8.86 -5.82
C PRO A 416 8.58 9.51 -6.87
N ILE A 417 8.07 9.78 -8.07
CA ILE A 417 8.82 10.43 -9.16
C ILE A 417 9.05 11.91 -8.83
N LEU A 418 7.97 12.64 -8.54
CA LEU A 418 8.02 14.07 -8.26
C LEU A 418 8.81 14.37 -6.98
N SER A 419 8.51 13.63 -5.90
CA SER A 419 9.23 13.81 -4.64
C SER A 419 10.72 13.44 -4.79
N GLY A 420 11.01 12.35 -5.52
CA GLY A 420 12.39 11.93 -5.80
C GLY A 420 13.20 13.00 -6.51
N PHE A 421 12.62 13.64 -7.52
CA PHE A 421 13.27 14.77 -8.21
C PHE A 421 13.58 15.94 -7.25
N LEU A 422 12.63 16.28 -6.39
CA LEU A 422 12.81 17.35 -5.41
C LEU A 422 13.82 16.96 -4.31
N TYR A 423 13.87 15.70 -3.91
CA TYR A 423 14.86 15.19 -2.96
C TYR A 423 16.30 15.31 -3.50
N ASP A 424 16.48 15.02 -4.79
CA ASP A 424 17.79 15.17 -5.44
C ASP A 424 18.18 16.64 -5.63
N SER A 425 17.23 17.53 -5.94
CA SER A 425 17.49 18.94 -6.27
C SER A 425 17.66 19.84 -5.05
N LEU A 426 16.87 19.63 -4.00
CA LEU A 426 16.79 20.52 -2.83
C LEU A 426 17.27 19.87 -1.52
N GLY A 427 17.68 18.60 -1.59
CA GLY A 427 18.10 17.82 -0.44
C GLY A 427 16.94 17.11 0.28
N MET A 428 17.08 15.80 0.44
CA MET A 428 16.03 14.94 1.02
C MET A 428 15.66 15.37 2.46
N ARG A 429 16.66 15.81 3.25
CA ARG A 429 16.46 16.28 4.64
C ARG A 429 15.39 17.36 4.76
N TYR A 430 15.41 18.33 3.85
CA TYR A 430 14.52 19.50 3.92
C TYR A 430 13.16 19.26 3.25
N VAL A 431 13.15 18.45 2.18
CA VAL A 431 11.97 18.29 1.33
C VAL A 431 11.06 17.14 1.80
N PHE A 432 11.61 16.12 2.47
CA PHE A 432 10.90 14.88 2.75
C PHE A 432 9.54 15.10 3.44
N PHE A 433 9.55 15.65 4.64
CA PHE A 433 8.32 15.92 5.39
C PHE A 433 7.58 17.17 4.91
N THR A 434 8.30 18.22 4.47
CA THR A 434 7.68 19.46 3.95
C THR A 434 6.85 19.21 2.71
N PHE A 435 7.32 18.41 1.78
CA PHE A 435 6.56 18.04 0.59
C PHE A 435 5.28 17.28 0.98
N GLY A 436 5.41 16.25 1.83
CA GLY A 436 4.27 15.49 2.32
C GLY A 436 3.24 16.36 3.03
N ALA A 437 3.69 17.20 3.98
CA ALA A 437 2.83 18.12 4.71
C ALA A 437 2.12 19.12 3.80
N LEU A 438 2.84 19.70 2.82
CA LEU A 438 2.28 20.65 1.87
C LEU A 438 1.14 20.05 1.05
N PHE A 439 1.36 18.89 0.43
CA PHE A 439 0.34 18.24 -0.40
C PHE A 439 -0.86 17.77 0.43
N VAL A 440 -0.63 17.25 1.63
CA VAL A 440 -1.73 16.93 2.57
C VAL A 440 -2.48 18.20 2.97
N ALA A 441 -1.80 19.30 3.28
CA ALA A 441 -2.45 20.58 3.60
C ALA A 441 -3.24 21.16 2.41
N LEU A 442 -2.72 21.07 1.19
CA LEU A 442 -3.45 21.48 -0.02
C LEU A 442 -4.73 20.67 -0.22
N SER A 443 -4.75 19.40 0.18
CA SER A 443 -5.97 18.59 0.12
C SER A 443 -7.06 19.10 1.06
N PHE A 444 -6.70 19.79 2.15
CA PHE A 444 -7.67 20.46 3.03
C PHE A 444 -8.45 21.53 2.28
N LEU A 445 -7.77 22.37 1.49
CA LEU A 445 -8.43 23.43 0.73
C LEU A 445 -9.45 22.86 -0.25
N THR A 446 -9.10 21.84 -1.00
CA THR A 446 -10.04 21.21 -1.94
C THR A 446 -11.22 20.56 -1.22
N MET A 447 -10.98 19.83 -0.13
CA MET A 447 -12.04 19.19 0.66
C MET A 447 -12.94 20.21 1.38
N PHE A 448 -12.39 21.34 1.82
CA PHE A 448 -13.16 22.40 2.49
C PHE A 448 -14.29 22.95 1.62
N PHE A 449 -14.06 23.10 0.33
CA PHE A 449 -15.06 23.64 -0.62
C PHE A 449 -16.06 22.60 -1.12
N VAL A 450 -15.95 21.34 -0.75
CA VAL A 450 -16.92 20.28 -1.09
C VAL A 450 -18.25 20.55 -0.39
N LYS A 451 -19.36 20.49 -1.13
CA LYS A 451 -20.71 20.73 -0.60
C LYS A 451 -21.61 19.48 -0.61
N HIS A 452 -21.32 18.48 -1.46
CA HIS A 452 -22.14 17.27 -1.66
C HIS A 452 -21.31 16.01 -1.32
N GLY A 453 -21.97 14.88 -1.09
CA GLY A 453 -21.31 13.62 -0.73
C GLY A 453 -21.12 13.42 0.78
N ASN A 454 -21.78 14.26 1.59
CA ASN A 454 -21.80 14.09 3.05
C ASN A 454 -23.17 13.51 3.41
N SER A 455 -23.23 12.19 3.59
CA SER A 455 -24.50 11.54 3.99
C SER A 455 -24.98 12.06 5.35
N GLU A 456 -26.27 12.27 5.45
CA GLU A 456 -26.93 12.49 6.72
C GLU A 456 -26.80 11.24 7.61
N VAL A 457 -26.73 11.47 8.91
CA VAL A 457 -26.53 10.50 9.99
C VAL A 457 -27.39 9.25 9.77
N ILE A 458 -26.74 8.10 9.52
CA ILE A 458 -27.43 6.81 9.41
C ILE A 458 -27.81 6.34 10.82
N GLU A 459 -29.09 5.97 11.00
CA GLU A 459 -29.59 5.38 12.25
C GLU A 459 -28.75 4.18 12.70
N LYS A 460 -28.64 4.01 14.02
CA LYS A 460 -27.84 3.04 14.79
C LYS A 460 -27.62 1.68 14.09
N LYS A 461 -26.54 1.54 13.37
CA LYS A 461 -25.98 0.24 13.00
C LYS A 461 -24.92 -0.17 14.01
N SER A 462 -24.67 -1.47 14.17
CA SER A 462 -23.64 -1.97 15.10
C SER A 462 -22.25 -1.42 14.74
N ALA A 463 -21.35 -1.29 15.73
CA ALA A 463 -19.99 -0.76 15.51
C ALA A 463 -19.21 -1.51 14.42
N LEU A 464 -19.50 -2.81 14.20
CA LEU A 464 -18.93 -3.63 13.12
C LEU A 464 -19.55 -3.33 11.74
N GLU A 465 -20.78 -2.83 11.68
CA GLU A 465 -21.44 -2.40 10.44
C GLU A 465 -21.00 -1.00 9.99
N GLN A 466 -20.39 -0.23 10.90
CA GLN A 466 -19.80 1.07 10.59
C GLN A 466 -18.40 0.98 9.95
N LEU A 467 -17.79 -0.21 9.96
CA LEU A 467 -16.58 -0.55 9.22
C LEU A 467 -16.85 -0.88 7.74
N ASP A 468 -18.08 -0.65 7.26
CA ASP A 468 -18.44 -0.80 5.86
C ASP A 468 -17.66 0.19 5.00
N VAL A 469 -16.46 -0.19 4.63
CA VAL A 469 -15.70 0.39 3.54
C VAL A 469 -15.91 -0.56 2.36
N ASP A 470 -16.88 -0.25 1.51
CA ASP A 470 -17.07 -0.92 0.23
C ASP A 470 -15.85 -0.72 -0.70
#